data_8b9d9719351cc489358830ed59669741
#
_entry.id   8b9d9719351cc489358830ed59669741
#
_cell.length_a   1.000
_cell.length_b   1.000
_cell.length_c   1.000
_cell.angle_alpha   90.00
_cell.angle_beta   90.00
_cell.angle_gamma   90.00
#
_symmetry.space_group_name_H-M   'P 1'
#
loop_
_entity.id
_entity.type
_entity.pdbx_description
1 polymer ?
#
loop_
_entity_poly.entity_id
_entity_poly.type
_entity_poly.pdbx_seq_one_letter_code
_entity_poly.pdbx_strand_id
1 'polypeptide(L)'
;MEQAVGVDSQSKVSSEHSPWQVSALSKSLKDWIERLGKVWVEGELQSYTERGSGTFGSIRDLDVETAVEIHAFNNSGSEIAPGLAQGDRVVALLQPVFWPKNGKLTMRIIQMHKVGLGELLERIEKLKSQIISEGLADASRKLTLPFLPNKIGLITGASSDAEKDVLQNSKLRWPGVQFEVINTLVQGDKAAAEIILALQQLEAMEDVDVIIIARGGGSFQDLLPFSDERLVRAVADAKTPVVSAIGHENDQPLLDLVADLRASTPTDAAKRVVPDVADELDRV
;
A
#
# COMPACT_ATOMS: atom_id res chain seq x y z
N MET A 1 -6.16 -2.29 -48.47
CA MET A 1 -4.83 -1.95 -49.01
C MET A 1 -3.83 -2.30 -47.94
N GLU A 2 -3.34 -3.50 -48.03
CA GLU A 2 -2.42 -4.14 -47.12
C GLU A 2 -1.00 -3.71 -47.54
N GLN A 3 -0.33 -2.91 -46.72
CA GLN A 3 1.09 -2.62 -46.90
C GLN A 3 1.89 -3.68 -46.15
N ALA A 4 2.39 -4.64 -46.88
CA ALA A 4 3.43 -5.57 -46.46
C ALA A 4 4.70 -4.78 -46.14
N VAL A 5 5.10 -4.75 -44.86
CA VAL A 5 6.40 -4.27 -44.44
C VAL A 5 7.45 -5.29 -44.89
N GLY A 6 8.27 -4.90 -45.84
CA GLY A 6 9.34 -5.69 -46.38
C GLY A 6 10.35 -6.11 -45.31
N VAL A 7 10.51 -7.40 -45.14
CA VAL A 7 11.58 -8.02 -44.35
C VAL A 7 12.82 -8.11 -45.25
N ASP A 8 13.68 -7.09 -45.14
CA ASP A 8 15.02 -7.17 -45.72
C ASP A 8 15.98 -7.62 -44.58
N SER A 9 16.16 -8.90 -44.47
CA SER A 9 17.28 -9.50 -43.75
C SER A 9 17.78 -10.70 -44.52
N GLN A 10 18.89 -10.52 -45.23
CA GLN A 10 19.69 -11.62 -45.75
C GLN A 10 20.10 -12.53 -44.57
N SER A 11 19.22 -13.43 -44.16
CA SER A 11 19.56 -14.56 -43.32
C SER A 11 20.50 -15.44 -44.14
N LYS A 12 21.81 -15.41 -43.82
CA LYS A 12 22.73 -16.41 -44.37
C LYS A 12 22.14 -17.77 -44.05
N VAL A 13 21.70 -18.48 -45.06
CA VAL A 13 21.15 -19.82 -44.91
C VAL A 13 22.26 -20.71 -44.34
N SER A 14 22.06 -21.26 -43.16
CA SER A 14 22.98 -22.22 -42.55
C SER A 14 22.83 -23.55 -43.25
N SER A 15 23.95 -24.26 -43.53
CA SER A 15 23.97 -25.58 -44.11
C SER A 15 25.04 -26.44 -43.42
N GLU A 16 24.99 -27.75 -43.66
CA GLU A 16 26.01 -28.71 -43.14
C GLU A 16 27.42 -28.29 -43.60
N HIS A 17 27.57 -27.74 -44.81
CA HIS A 17 28.85 -27.31 -45.36
C HIS A 17 29.23 -25.86 -44.98
N SER A 18 28.28 -25.10 -44.40
CA SER A 18 28.49 -23.74 -43.92
C SER A 18 27.75 -23.50 -42.61
N PRO A 19 28.20 -24.15 -41.53
CA PRO A 19 27.53 -24.05 -40.21
C PRO A 19 27.76 -22.68 -39.57
N TRP A 20 26.78 -22.21 -38.86
CA TRP A 20 26.94 -21.01 -38.04
C TRP A 20 27.78 -21.29 -36.82
N GLN A 21 28.57 -20.30 -36.39
CA GLN A 21 29.15 -20.32 -35.05
C GLN A 21 28.07 -20.16 -33.97
N VAL A 22 28.25 -20.78 -32.83
CA VAL A 22 27.29 -20.67 -31.69
C VAL A 22 27.05 -19.23 -31.28
N SER A 23 28.10 -18.39 -31.32
CA SER A 23 27.99 -16.96 -31.03
C SER A 23 27.08 -16.20 -32.02
N ALA A 24 27.14 -16.56 -33.33
CA ALA A 24 26.27 -15.96 -34.37
C ALA A 24 24.80 -16.38 -34.13
N LEU A 25 24.56 -17.64 -33.84
CA LEU A 25 23.24 -18.15 -33.50
C LEU A 25 22.68 -17.42 -32.22
N SER A 26 23.48 -17.35 -31.16
CA SER A 26 23.09 -16.65 -29.92
C SER A 26 22.75 -15.19 -30.16
N LYS A 27 23.54 -14.51 -31.01
CA LYS A 27 23.25 -13.11 -31.38
C LYS A 27 21.92 -12.99 -32.16
N SER A 28 21.70 -13.84 -33.15
CA SER A 28 20.47 -13.84 -33.91
C SER A 28 19.23 -14.12 -33.07
N LEU A 29 19.34 -15.06 -32.13
CA LEU A 29 18.28 -15.33 -31.15
C LEU A 29 17.99 -14.12 -30.25
N LYS A 30 19.05 -13.48 -29.75
CA LYS A 30 18.90 -12.25 -28.96
C LYS A 30 18.18 -11.16 -29.73
N ASP A 31 18.66 -10.86 -30.95
CA ASP A 31 18.07 -9.82 -31.79
C ASP A 31 16.59 -10.12 -32.16
N TRP A 32 16.26 -11.40 -32.33
CA TRP A 32 14.89 -11.83 -32.60
C TRP A 32 13.99 -11.69 -31.39
N ILE A 33 14.45 -12.11 -30.23
CA ILE A 33 13.71 -12.04 -28.96
C ILE A 33 13.47 -10.58 -28.55
N GLU A 34 14.47 -9.71 -28.71
CA GLU A 34 14.36 -8.28 -28.39
C GLU A 34 13.32 -7.53 -29.24
N ARG A 35 13.01 -8.03 -30.47
CA ARG A 35 11.95 -7.46 -31.31
C ARG A 35 10.55 -7.61 -30.73
N LEU A 36 10.32 -8.55 -29.81
CA LEU A 36 9.04 -8.68 -29.13
C LEU A 36 8.68 -7.42 -28.33
N GLY A 37 9.71 -6.70 -27.84
CA GLY A 37 9.52 -5.47 -27.07
C GLY A 37 8.92 -5.73 -25.70
N LYS A 38 8.10 -4.78 -25.22
CA LYS A 38 7.38 -4.89 -23.96
C LYS A 38 5.99 -5.46 -24.20
N VAL A 39 5.58 -6.42 -23.39
CA VAL A 39 4.27 -7.08 -23.48
C VAL A 39 3.57 -7.09 -22.15
N TRP A 40 2.27 -6.82 -22.13
CA TRP A 40 1.43 -7.03 -20.97
C TRP A 40 1.03 -8.50 -20.87
N VAL A 41 1.19 -9.08 -19.69
CA VAL A 41 0.87 -10.47 -19.40
C VAL A 41 0.05 -10.54 -18.13
N GLU A 42 -1.00 -11.33 -18.14
CA GLU A 42 -1.77 -11.69 -16.94
C GLU A 42 -1.48 -13.15 -16.58
N GLY A 43 -1.36 -13.43 -15.29
CA GLY A 43 -1.11 -14.77 -14.78
C GLY A 43 -1.05 -14.81 -13.27
N GLU A 44 -0.71 -15.98 -12.72
CA GLU A 44 -0.55 -16.18 -11.28
C GLU A 44 0.94 -16.31 -10.92
N LEU A 45 1.36 -15.67 -9.84
CA LEU A 45 2.71 -15.81 -9.29
C LEU A 45 2.90 -17.23 -8.75
N GLN A 46 3.54 -18.10 -9.54
CA GLN A 46 3.88 -19.47 -9.13
C GLN A 46 4.99 -19.48 -8.07
N SER A 47 5.93 -18.56 -8.18
CA SER A 47 6.96 -18.27 -7.19
C SER A 47 7.23 -16.78 -7.15
N TYR A 48 7.55 -16.27 -5.96
CA TYR A 48 7.87 -14.85 -5.76
C TYR A 48 8.81 -14.71 -4.58
N THR A 49 9.93 -14.03 -4.76
CA THR A 49 10.94 -13.82 -3.72
C THR A 49 11.61 -12.46 -3.93
N GLU A 50 11.57 -11.64 -2.89
CA GLU A 50 12.34 -10.40 -2.80
C GLU A 50 13.65 -10.67 -2.06
N ARG A 51 14.78 -10.29 -2.66
CA ARG A 51 16.12 -10.40 -2.09
C ARG A 51 16.82 -9.06 -2.19
N GLY A 52 17.87 -8.84 -1.41
CA GLY A 52 18.61 -7.57 -1.40
C GLY A 52 19.14 -7.12 -2.77
N SER A 53 19.22 -7.99 -3.79
CA SER A 53 19.62 -7.67 -5.16
C SER A 53 18.44 -7.40 -6.11
N GLY A 54 17.20 -7.73 -5.73
CA GLY A 54 16.02 -7.57 -6.58
C GLY A 54 14.94 -8.61 -6.32
N THR A 55 13.95 -8.61 -7.20
CA THR A 55 12.79 -9.51 -7.20
C THR A 55 12.98 -10.61 -8.23
N PHE A 56 12.67 -11.85 -7.85
CA PHE A 56 12.77 -13.04 -8.69
C PHE A 56 11.56 -13.93 -8.50
N GLY A 57 11.11 -14.58 -9.59
CA GLY A 57 9.97 -15.47 -9.51
C GLY A 57 9.59 -16.07 -10.86
N SER A 58 8.37 -16.58 -10.93
CA SER A 58 7.74 -17.07 -12.16
C SER A 58 6.26 -16.73 -12.18
N ILE A 59 5.75 -16.38 -13.36
CA ILE A 59 4.32 -16.20 -13.63
C ILE A 59 3.87 -17.42 -14.44
N ARG A 60 2.82 -18.09 -13.98
CA ARG A 60 2.17 -19.18 -14.71
C ARG A 60 0.88 -18.67 -15.37
N ASP A 61 0.53 -19.30 -16.49
CA ASP A 61 -0.76 -19.13 -17.11
C ASP A 61 -1.89 -19.64 -16.21
N LEU A 62 -3.10 -19.09 -16.37
CA LEU A 62 -4.26 -19.46 -15.55
C LEU A 62 -4.94 -20.75 -16.03
N ASP A 63 -4.83 -21.06 -17.33
CA ASP A 63 -5.60 -22.12 -18.01
C ASP A 63 -4.70 -23.26 -18.50
N VAL A 64 -3.43 -23.00 -18.79
CA VAL A 64 -2.50 -23.99 -19.34
C VAL A 64 -1.24 -24.10 -18.50
N GLU A 65 -0.57 -25.26 -18.53
CA GLU A 65 0.64 -25.54 -17.79
C GLU A 65 1.86 -24.88 -18.46
N THR A 66 1.89 -23.56 -18.45
CA THR A 66 2.98 -22.74 -19.01
C THR A 66 3.39 -21.68 -18.00
N ALA A 67 4.68 -21.48 -17.82
CA ALA A 67 5.23 -20.48 -16.94
C ALA A 67 6.45 -19.77 -17.56
N VAL A 68 6.66 -18.51 -17.17
CA VAL A 68 7.84 -17.72 -17.54
C VAL A 68 8.56 -17.24 -16.31
N GLU A 69 9.91 -17.32 -16.34
CA GLU A 69 10.72 -16.75 -15.28
C GLU A 69 10.76 -15.22 -15.36
N ILE A 70 10.55 -14.55 -14.24
CA ILE A 70 10.56 -13.09 -14.13
C ILE A 70 11.67 -12.62 -13.18
N HIS A 71 12.20 -11.43 -13.45
CA HIS A 71 13.14 -10.76 -12.54
C HIS A 71 13.05 -9.24 -12.65
N ALA A 72 13.44 -8.56 -11.55
CA ALA A 72 13.73 -7.13 -11.52
C ALA A 72 14.90 -6.87 -10.58
N PHE A 73 15.88 -6.08 -11.00
CA PHE A 73 16.97 -5.64 -10.14
C PHE A 73 16.65 -4.30 -9.49
N ASN A 74 17.11 -4.05 -8.27
CA ASN A 74 16.80 -2.83 -7.50
C ASN A 74 17.08 -1.51 -8.25
N ASN A 75 18.05 -1.52 -9.19
CA ASN A 75 18.41 -0.33 -9.98
C ASN A 75 17.74 -0.31 -11.36
N SER A 76 16.76 -1.18 -11.63
CA SER A 76 16.15 -1.32 -12.96
C SER A 76 15.03 -0.31 -13.25
N GLY A 77 14.59 0.48 -12.26
CA GLY A 77 13.45 1.38 -12.39
C GLY A 77 12.13 0.65 -12.59
N SER A 78 12.02 -0.60 -12.09
CA SER A 78 10.80 -1.39 -12.15
C SER A 78 9.79 -0.89 -11.12
N GLU A 79 8.53 -0.76 -11.53
CA GLU A 79 7.41 -0.37 -10.67
C GLU A 79 6.65 -1.64 -10.27
N ILE A 80 6.92 -2.15 -9.08
CA ILE A 80 6.29 -3.35 -8.55
C ILE A 80 5.43 -2.94 -7.35
N ALA A 81 4.13 -3.29 -7.40
CA ALA A 81 3.23 -3.02 -6.28
C ALA A 81 3.69 -3.77 -5.02
N PRO A 82 3.66 -3.14 -3.85
CA PRO A 82 4.03 -3.78 -2.60
C PRO A 82 3.02 -4.87 -2.21
N GLY A 83 3.48 -5.84 -1.41
CA GLY A 83 2.61 -6.86 -0.82
C GLY A 83 2.19 -7.98 -1.78
N LEU A 84 2.90 -8.18 -2.90
CA LEU A 84 2.72 -9.32 -3.77
C LEU A 84 3.26 -10.59 -3.11
N ALA A 85 2.54 -11.70 -3.28
CA ALA A 85 2.91 -13.01 -2.75
C ALA A 85 2.68 -14.11 -3.78
N GLN A 86 3.27 -15.28 -3.52
CA GLN A 86 2.99 -16.49 -4.27
C GLN A 86 1.48 -16.80 -4.23
N GLY A 87 0.90 -17.15 -5.37
CA GLY A 87 -0.53 -17.39 -5.55
C GLY A 87 -1.34 -16.16 -5.97
N ASP A 88 -0.74 -14.96 -5.95
CA ASP A 88 -1.46 -13.76 -6.42
C ASP A 88 -1.62 -13.74 -7.94
N ARG A 89 -2.83 -13.38 -8.38
CA ARG A 89 -3.10 -13.07 -9.79
C ARG A 89 -2.60 -11.65 -10.09
N VAL A 90 -1.74 -11.54 -11.10
CA VAL A 90 -1.06 -10.28 -11.43
C VAL A 90 -1.20 -9.94 -12.91
N VAL A 91 -1.16 -8.63 -13.20
CA VAL A 91 -0.89 -8.09 -14.52
C VAL A 91 0.49 -7.46 -14.50
N ALA A 92 1.34 -7.85 -15.44
CA ALA A 92 2.72 -7.41 -15.52
C ALA A 92 3.10 -6.93 -16.93
N LEU A 93 3.78 -5.79 -17.02
CA LEU A 93 4.48 -5.36 -18.21
C LEU A 93 5.88 -5.97 -18.19
N LEU A 94 6.12 -6.90 -19.08
CA LEU A 94 7.35 -7.68 -19.14
C LEU A 94 8.15 -7.34 -20.40
N GLN A 95 9.46 -7.42 -20.29
CA GLN A 95 10.38 -7.31 -21.42
C GLN A 95 11.28 -8.54 -21.48
N PRO A 96 11.36 -9.26 -22.62
CA PRO A 96 12.20 -10.43 -22.73
C PRO A 96 13.68 -10.05 -22.69
N VAL A 97 14.46 -10.86 -21.96
CA VAL A 97 15.92 -10.74 -21.85
C VAL A 97 16.54 -12.10 -22.14
N PHE A 98 17.30 -12.16 -23.21
CA PHE A 98 18.08 -13.34 -23.56
C PHE A 98 19.52 -13.21 -23.05
N TRP A 99 20.00 -14.22 -22.34
CA TRP A 99 21.36 -14.26 -21.77
C TRP A 99 22.28 -15.10 -22.65
N PRO A 100 23.10 -14.50 -23.53
CA PRO A 100 23.89 -15.24 -24.53
C PRO A 100 24.90 -16.24 -23.92
N LYS A 101 25.38 -15.97 -22.68
CA LYS A 101 26.39 -16.82 -22.03
C LYS A 101 25.88 -18.21 -21.69
N ASN A 102 24.61 -18.35 -21.37
CA ASN A 102 24.00 -19.62 -20.94
C ASN A 102 22.75 -20.01 -21.72
N GLY A 103 22.35 -19.21 -22.72
CA GLY A 103 21.17 -19.46 -23.54
C GLY A 103 19.84 -19.28 -22.80
N LYS A 104 19.83 -18.66 -21.60
CA LYS A 104 18.63 -18.52 -20.78
C LYS A 104 17.77 -17.35 -21.27
N LEU A 105 16.45 -17.57 -21.37
CA LEU A 105 15.45 -16.54 -21.59
C LEU A 105 14.75 -16.27 -20.27
N THR A 106 14.64 -15.00 -19.90
CA THR A 106 13.89 -14.54 -18.73
C THR A 106 13.11 -13.28 -19.10
N MET A 107 12.12 -12.92 -18.32
CA MET A 107 11.33 -11.71 -18.52
C MET A 107 11.67 -10.68 -17.45
N ARG A 108 12.15 -9.50 -17.86
CA ARG A 108 12.36 -8.39 -16.95
C ARG A 108 11.04 -7.73 -16.64
N ILE A 109 10.73 -7.55 -15.37
CA ILE A 109 9.56 -6.79 -14.90
C ILE A 109 9.82 -5.31 -15.14
N ILE A 110 8.90 -4.63 -15.83
CA ILE A 110 8.86 -3.17 -15.95
C ILE A 110 7.84 -2.63 -14.97
N GLN A 111 6.62 -3.19 -15.00
CA GLN A 111 5.55 -2.89 -14.05
C GLN A 111 4.85 -4.19 -13.65
N MET A 112 4.40 -4.29 -12.41
CA MET A 112 3.60 -5.44 -11.95
C MET A 112 2.68 -5.03 -10.81
N HIS A 113 1.41 -5.41 -10.91
CA HIS A 113 0.41 -5.15 -9.88
C HIS A 113 -0.59 -6.30 -9.80
N LYS A 114 -1.25 -6.40 -8.65
CA LYS A 114 -2.30 -7.40 -8.42
C LYS A 114 -3.53 -7.08 -9.28
N VAL A 115 -4.17 -8.10 -9.83
CA VAL A 115 -5.43 -7.94 -10.59
C VAL A 115 -6.50 -7.34 -9.67
N GLY A 116 -7.24 -6.36 -10.19
CA GLY A 116 -8.26 -5.62 -9.44
C GLY A 116 -7.75 -4.41 -8.67
N LEU A 117 -6.44 -4.22 -8.49
CA LEU A 117 -5.90 -3.04 -7.80
C LEU A 117 -6.25 -1.73 -8.52
N GLY A 118 -6.24 -1.71 -9.87
CA GLY A 118 -6.61 -0.53 -10.65
C GLY A 118 -8.04 -0.08 -10.41
N GLU A 119 -8.99 -1.01 -10.44
CA GLU A 119 -10.41 -0.73 -10.16
C GLU A 119 -10.63 -0.26 -8.71
N LEU A 120 -9.89 -0.85 -7.77
CA LEU A 120 -9.94 -0.46 -6.37
C LEU A 120 -9.42 0.98 -6.16
N LEU A 121 -8.29 1.33 -6.77
CA LEU A 121 -7.73 2.69 -6.71
C LEU A 121 -8.68 3.71 -7.35
N GLU A 122 -9.28 3.38 -8.50
CA GLU A 122 -10.29 4.24 -9.15
C GLU A 122 -11.52 4.44 -8.25
N ARG A 123 -11.97 3.38 -7.57
CA ARG A 123 -13.09 3.45 -6.62
C ARG A 123 -12.76 4.35 -5.42
N ILE A 124 -11.54 4.24 -4.87
CA ILE A 124 -11.08 5.10 -3.76
C ILE A 124 -11.02 6.56 -4.21
N GLU A 125 -10.50 6.86 -5.40
CA GLU A 125 -10.41 8.23 -5.90
C GLU A 125 -11.79 8.84 -6.21
N LYS A 126 -12.74 8.04 -6.71
CA LYS A 126 -14.14 8.47 -6.84
C LYS A 126 -14.75 8.79 -5.48
N LEU A 127 -14.56 7.93 -4.49
CA LEU A 127 -15.06 8.17 -3.13
C LEU A 127 -14.43 9.41 -2.52
N LYS A 128 -13.12 9.61 -2.68
CA LYS A 128 -12.42 10.83 -2.24
C LYS A 128 -13.05 12.10 -2.84
N SER A 129 -13.27 12.09 -4.15
CA SER A 129 -13.91 13.21 -4.84
C SER A 129 -15.32 13.46 -4.32
N GLN A 130 -16.08 12.42 -4.02
CA GLN A 130 -17.41 12.50 -3.44
C GLN A 130 -17.37 13.10 -2.02
N ILE A 131 -16.53 12.61 -1.11
CA ILE A 131 -16.35 13.12 0.26
C ILE A 131 -16.01 14.61 0.24
N ILE A 132 -15.12 15.04 -0.66
CA ILE A 132 -14.76 16.46 -0.82
C ILE A 132 -15.94 17.26 -1.35
N SER A 133 -16.65 16.78 -2.38
CA SER A 133 -17.80 17.50 -2.97
C SER A 133 -18.98 17.63 -2.01
N GLU A 134 -19.16 16.69 -1.08
CA GLU A 134 -20.15 16.74 -0.01
C GLU A 134 -19.74 17.66 1.16
N GLY A 135 -18.51 18.21 1.14
CA GLY A 135 -17.99 19.09 2.20
C GLY A 135 -17.61 18.38 3.49
N LEU A 136 -17.55 17.03 3.49
CA LEU A 136 -17.21 16.27 4.71
C LEU A 136 -15.76 16.48 5.15
N ALA A 137 -14.88 16.89 4.23
CA ALA A 137 -13.48 17.20 4.49
C ALA A 137 -13.22 18.68 4.81
N ASP A 138 -14.25 19.52 4.88
CA ASP A 138 -14.11 20.97 5.08
C ASP A 138 -13.49 21.30 6.44
N ALA A 139 -12.56 22.25 6.44
CA ALA A 139 -11.92 22.72 7.67
C ALA A 139 -12.92 23.28 8.70
N SER A 140 -14.06 23.80 8.25
CA SER A 140 -15.13 24.32 9.12
C SER A 140 -15.84 23.25 9.93
N ARG A 141 -15.74 21.98 9.54
CA ARG A 141 -16.29 20.82 10.28
C ARG A 141 -15.36 20.29 11.35
N LYS A 142 -14.05 20.62 11.26
CA LYS A 142 -13.04 20.09 12.17
C LYS A 142 -13.25 20.62 13.59
N LEU A 143 -13.37 19.72 14.53
CA LEU A 143 -13.47 20.03 15.96
C LEU A 143 -12.10 20.37 16.52
N THR A 144 -12.06 21.33 17.43
CA THR A 144 -10.81 21.70 18.12
C THR A 144 -10.52 20.67 19.23
N LEU A 145 -9.31 20.16 19.27
CA LEU A 145 -8.88 19.28 20.35
C LEU A 145 -8.82 20.04 21.68
N PRO A 146 -9.22 19.41 22.81
CA PRO A 146 -9.03 19.99 24.13
C PRO A 146 -7.54 20.13 24.45
N PHE A 147 -7.19 21.19 25.19
CA PHE A 147 -5.79 21.40 25.61
C PHE A 147 -5.28 20.26 26.51
N LEU A 148 -6.11 19.80 27.45
CA LEU A 148 -5.84 18.67 28.33
C LEU A 148 -7.12 17.84 28.46
N PRO A 149 -7.22 16.68 27.79
CA PRO A 149 -8.39 15.83 27.88
C PRO A 149 -8.48 15.13 29.24
N ASN A 150 -9.70 14.97 29.78
CA ASN A 150 -9.95 14.17 30.97
C ASN A 150 -9.64 12.70 30.68
N LYS A 151 -10.14 12.18 29.57
CA LYS A 151 -9.90 10.81 29.12
C LYS A 151 -9.75 10.77 27.60
N ILE A 152 -8.81 9.97 27.16
CA ILE A 152 -8.55 9.72 25.73
C ILE A 152 -9.10 8.34 25.37
N GLY A 153 -9.99 8.28 24.40
CA GLY A 153 -10.38 7.03 23.75
C GLY A 153 -9.29 6.58 22.78
N LEU A 154 -8.90 5.32 22.83
CA LEU A 154 -7.91 4.75 21.89
C LEU A 154 -8.50 3.51 21.23
N ILE A 155 -8.66 3.57 19.89
CA ILE A 155 -9.07 2.45 19.04
C ILE A 155 -7.83 1.93 18.32
N THR A 156 -7.44 0.69 18.56
CA THR A 156 -6.23 0.10 17.98
C THR A 156 -6.27 -1.43 18.03
N GLY A 157 -5.30 -2.09 17.37
CA GLY A 157 -5.12 -3.53 17.50
C GLY A 157 -4.52 -3.93 18.84
N ALA A 158 -5.01 -5.03 19.41
CA ALA A 158 -4.55 -5.54 20.69
C ALA A 158 -3.03 -5.78 20.73
N SER A 159 -2.37 -5.29 21.78
CA SER A 159 -0.93 -5.45 22.01
C SER A 159 -0.04 -4.97 20.85
N SER A 160 -0.56 -4.10 19.99
CA SER A 160 0.16 -3.55 18.85
C SER A 160 1.26 -2.57 19.29
N ASP A 161 2.21 -2.33 18.38
CA ASP A 161 3.22 -1.29 18.65
C ASP A 161 2.58 0.11 18.65
N ALA A 162 1.53 0.33 17.84
CA ALA A 162 0.76 1.56 17.84
C ALA A 162 0.11 1.83 19.22
N GLU A 163 -0.47 0.81 19.87
CA GLU A 163 -1.01 0.91 21.22
C GLU A 163 0.06 1.34 22.22
N LYS A 164 1.19 0.64 22.21
CA LYS A 164 2.33 0.93 23.11
C LYS A 164 2.85 2.34 22.89
N ASP A 165 3.02 2.75 21.65
CA ASP A 165 3.53 4.07 21.28
C ASP A 165 2.62 5.19 21.79
N VAL A 166 1.31 5.08 21.58
CA VAL A 166 0.36 6.08 22.08
C VAL A 166 0.40 6.13 23.59
N LEU A 167 0.23 5.00 24.27
CA LEU A 167 0.13 4.95 25.74
C LEU A 167 1.42 5.42 26.43
N GLN A 168 2.59 4.94 25.95
CA GLN A 168 3.87 5.28 26.56
C GLN A 168 4.22 6.75 26.36
N ASN A 169 4.10 7.26 25.14
CA ASN A 169 4.45 8.64 24.86
C ASN A 169 3.50 9.64 25.53
N SER A 170 2.20 9.34 25.59
CA SER A 170 1.26 10.20 26.33
C SER A 170 1.56 10.23 27.83
N LYS A 171 1.85 9.07 28.45
CA LYS A 171 2.21 9.00 29.89
C LYS A 171 3.54 9.69 30.22
N LEU A 172 4.51 9.65 29.30
CA LEU A 172 5.77 10.37 29.48
C LEU A 172 5.56 11.88 29.48
N ARG A 173 4.65 12.39 28.62
CA ARG A 173 4.35 13.82 28.52
C ARG A 173 3.44 14.29 29.63
N TRP A 174 2.42 13.49 29.97
CA TRP A 174 1.44 13.79 31.02
C TRP A 174 1.15 12.54 31.85
N PRO A 175 1.83 12.34 32.99
CA PRO A 175 1.67 11.12 33.82
C PRO A 175 0.26 10.85 34.32
N GLY A 176 -0.57 11.89 34.48
CA GLY A 176 -1.96 11.80 34.92
C GLY A 176 -2.98 11.47 33.82
N VAL A 177 -2.56 11.31 32.57
CA VAL A 177 -3.47 11.01 31.45
C VAL A 177 -4.22 9.70 31.64
N GLN A 178 -5.53 9.73 31.37
CA GLN A 178 -6.38 8.54 31.45
C GLN A 178 -6.76 8.08 30.04
N PHE A 179 -6.85 6.77 29.87
CA PHE A 179 -7.23 6.14 28.60
C PHE A 179 -8.38 5.18 28.78
N GLU A 180 -9.28 5.16 27.79
CA GLU A 180 -10.19 4.07 27.50
C GLU A 180 -9.73 3.40 26.23
N VAL A 181 -9.22 2.16 26.31
CA VAL A 181 -8.64 1.45 25.17
C VAL A 181 -9.63 0.40 24.69
N ILE A 182 -10.06 0.54 23.44
CA ILE A 182 -10.86 -0.49 22.75
C ILE A 182 -9.99 -1.18 21.71
N ASN A 183 -9.66 -2.42 22.02
CA ASN A 183 -8.91 -3.28 21.11
C ASN A 183 -9.85 -3.92 20.10
N THR A 184 -9.58 -3.70 18.80
CA THR A 184 -10.40 -4.19 17.70
C THR A 184 -9.56 -4.64 16.51
N LEU A 185 -10.17 -5.22 15.50
CA LEU A 185 -9.50 -5.49 14.23
C LEU A 185 -9.20 -4.18 13.52
N VAL A 186 -7.95 -3.99 13.14
CA VAL A 186 -7.46 -2.81 12.40
C VAL A 186 -6.98 -3.16 10.99
N GLN A 187 -7.30 -4.36 10.50
CA GLN A 187 -7.01 -4.83 9.15
C GLN A 187 -8.00 -5.94 8.75
N GLY A 188 -8.17 -6.15 7.43
CA GLY A 188 -9.11 -7.13 6.87
C GLY A 188 -10.55 -6.60 6.79
N ASP A 189 -11.44 -7.39 6.17
CA ASP A 189 -12.78 -6.94 5.72
C ASP A 189 -13.72 -6.50 6.85
N LYS A 190 -13.51 -6.98 8.06
CA LYS A 190 -14.36 -6.65 9.22
C LYS A 190 -13.89 -5.42 9.99
N ALA A 191 -12.66 -4.96 9.75
CA ALA A 191 -12.04 -3.91 10.55
C ALA A 191 -12.86 -2.60 10.56
N ALA A 192 -13.34 -2.15 9.40
CA ALA A 192 -14.14 -0.93 9.32
C ALA A 192 -15.40 -0.99 10.21
N ALA A 193 -16.12 -2.10 10.18
CA ALA A 193 -17.33 -2.27 11.00
C ALA A 193 -17.00 -2.30 12.50
N GLU A 194 -15.94 -2.98 12.90
CA GLU A 194 -15.53 -3.05 14.30
C GLU A 194 -15.01 -1.70 14.82
N ILE A 195 -14.27 -0.95 14.01
CA ILE A 195 -13.82 0.41 14.36
C ILE A 195 -15.02 1.35 14.55
N ILE A 196 -16.06 1.25 13.70
CA ILE A 196 -17.29 2.04 13.85
C ILE A 196 -17.97 1.72 15.20
N LEU A 197 -18.08 0.45 15.57
CA LEU A 197 -18.65 0.06 16.86
C LEU A 197 -17.82 0.59 18.04
N ALA A 198 -16.50 0.53 17.94
CA ALA A 198 -15.61 1.08 18.95
C ALA A 198 -15.74 2.61 19.06
N LEU A 199 -15.87 3.32 17.92
CA LEU A 199 -16.11 4.76 17.90
C LEU A 199 -17.41 5.10 18.61
N GLN A 200 -18.50 4.42 18.29
CA GLN A 200 -19.81 4.62 18.93
C GLN A 200 -19.78 4.35 20.45
N GLN A 201 -19.03 3.33 20.88
CA GLN A 201 -18.87 3.02 22.31
C GLN A 201 -18.13 4.16 23.03
N LEU A 202 -17.06 4.71 22.46
CA LEU A 202 -16.32 5.82 23.06
C LEU A 202 -17.13 7.11 23.06
N GLU A 203 -17.88 7.41 21.99
CA GLU A 203 -18.76 8.58 21.93
C GLU A 203 -19.91 8.55 22.95
N ALA A 204 -20.31 7.35 23.40
CA ALA A 204 -21.32 7.18 24.44
C ALA A 204 -20.79 7.48 25.86
N MET A 205 -19.47 7.66 26.02
CA MET A 205 -18.82 7.95 27.31
C MET A 205 -18.66 9.46 27.47
N GLU A 206 -19.34 10.06 28.44
CA GLU A 206 -19.35 11.52 28.65
C GLU A 206 -17.96 12.09 29.06
N ASP A 207 -17.06 11.25 29.57
CA ASP A 207 -15.72 11.63 30.03
C ASP A 207 -14.62 11.45 29.00
N VAL A 208 -14.93 10.99 27.77
CA VAL A 208 -13.99 10.87 26.65
C VAL A 208 -14.01 12.16 25.84
N ASP A 209 -12.94 12.92 25.92
CA ASP A 209 -12.84 14.24 25.28
C ASP A 209 -12.17 14.23 23.90
N VAL A 210 -11.45 13.17 23.57
CA VAL A 210 -10.79 12.96 22.26
C VAL A 210 -10.63 11.48 21.98
N ILE A 211 -10.75 11.09 20.71
CA ILE A 211 -10.60 9.69 20.27
C ILE A 211 -9.42 9.59 19.30
N ILE A 212 -8.51 8.66 19.56
CA ILE A 212 -7.41 8.34 18.64
C ILE A 212 -7.72 7.02 17.95
N ILE A 213 -7.68 6.99 16.63
CA ILE A 213 -7.70 5.77 15.84
C ILE A 213 -6.27 5.52 15.39
N ALA A 214 -5.62 4.49 15.93
CA ALA A 214 -4.20 4.24 15.73
C ALA A 214 -3.93 2.88 15.11
N ARG A 215 -3.07 2.89 14.06
CA ARG A 215 -2.54 1.70 13.41
C ARG A 215 -1.13 1.99 12.89
N GLY A 216 -0.18 1.14 13.20
CA GLY A 216 1.18 1.24 12.69
C GLY A 216 1.25 1.05 11.16
N GLY A 217 2.43 1.05 10.59
CA GLY A 217 2.66 0.79 9.16
C GLY A 217 2.17 -0.59 8.71
N GLY A 218 2.07 -0.80 7.41
CA GLY A 218 1.67 -2.06 6.80
C GLY A 218 1.52 -1.93 5.29
N SER A 219 1.01 -2.98 4.66
CA SER A 219 0.74 -2.96 3.23
C SER A 219 -0.45 -2.05 2.91
N PHE A 220 -0.53 -1.59 1.65
CA PHE A 220 -1.70 -0.84 1.16
C PHE A 220 -3.03 -1.57 1.47
N GLN A 221 -3.06 -2.90 1.32
CA GLN A 221 -4.24 -3.72 1.59
C GLN A 221 -4.66 -3.68 3.07
N ASP A 222 -3.71 -3.64 3.98
CA ASP A 222 -3.99 -3.54 5.42
C ASP A 222 -4.58 -2.19 5.81
N LEU A 223 -4.34 -1.13 5.02
CA LEU A 223 -4.84 0.21 5.26
C LEU A 223 -6.19 0.49 4.58
N LEU A 224 -6.65 -0.40 3.69
CA LEU A 224 -7.94 -0.25 2.98
C LEU A 224 -9.15 -0.03 3.89
N PRO A 225 -9.28 -0.67 5.06
CA PRO A 225 -10.42 -0.44 5.95
C PRO A 225 -10.59 1.03 6.35
N PHE A 226 -9.52 1.80 6.41
CA PHE A 226 -9.53 3.23 6.74
C PHE A 226 -9.92 4.13 5.55
N SER A 227 -10.19 3.51 4.40
CA SER A 227 -10.83 4.15 3.24
C SER A 227 -12.24 3.60 2.96
N ASP A 228 -12.82 2.82 3.88
CA ASP A 228 -14.22 2.37 3.80
C ASP A 228 -15.15 3.56 4.00
N GLU A 229 -16.09 3.75 3.07
CA GLU A 229 -17.02 4.89 3.08
C GLU A 229 -17.81 5.01 4.39
N ARG A 230 -18.26 3.87 4.96
CA ARG A 230 -19.05 3.88 6.20
C ARG A 230 -18.23 4.37 7.38
N LEU A 231 -16.95 3.96 7.47
CA LEU A 231 -16.06 4.42 8.52
C LEU A 231 -15.72 5.90 8.35
N VAL A 232 -15.41 6.33 7.13
CA VAL A 232 -15.11 7.74 6.82
C VAL A 232 -16.29 8.64 7.20
N ARG A 233 -17.53 8.24 6.85
CA ARG A 233 -18.74 8.98 7.22
C ARG A 233 -18.98 8.97 8.72
N ALA A 234 -18.79 7.83 9.40
CA ALA A 234 -18.95 7.75 10.85
C ALA A 234 -17.99 8.69 11.60
N VAL A 235 -16.74 8.79 11.13
CA VAL A 235 -15.77 9.73 11.69
C VAL A 235 -16.12 11.18 11.36
N ALA A 236 -16.60 11.49 10.15
CA ALA A 236 -17.04 12.83 9.77
C ALA A 236 -18.24 13.35 10.59
N ASP A 237 -19.07 12.45 11.10
CA ASP A 237 -20.27 12.76 11.90
C ASP A 237 -20.03 12.64 13.41
N ALA A 238 -18.81 12.26 13.83
CA ALA A 238 -18.45 12.14 15.24
C ALA A 238 -18.55 13.49 15.96
N LYS A 239 -19.03 13.46 17.19
CA LYS A 239 -19.17 14.65 18.07
C LYS A 239 -17.97 14.87 18.95
N THR A 240 -17.25 13.80 19.25
CA THR A 240 -15.98 13.84 19.98
C THR A 240 -14.84 13.99 18.95
N PRO A 241 -13.88 14.91 19.15
CA PRO A 241 -12.76 15.09 18.22
C PRO A 241 -12.01 13.79 17.95
N VAL A 242 -11.76 13.51 16.66
CA VAL A 242 -11.08 12.28 16.23
C VAL A 242 -9.70 12.60 15.66
N VAL A 243 -8.69 11.92 16.17
CA VAL A 243 -7.31 11.96 15.67
C VAL A 243 -7.01 10.68 14.88
N SER A 244 -6.68 10.84 13.62
CA SER A 244 -6.18 9.74 12.78
C SER A 244 -4.67 9.61 12.94
N ALA A 245 -4.19 8.40 13.28
CA ALA A 245 -2.78 8.04 13.40
C ALA A 245 -2.52 6.70 12.70
N ILE A 246 -2.64 6.70 11.36
CA ILE A 246 -2.68 5.48 10.54
C ILE A 246 -1.52 5.48 9.57
N GLY A 247 -0.73 4.39 9.62
CA GLY A 247 0.39 4.19 8.71
C GLY A 247 1.57 5.12 8.98
N HIS A 248 2.23 5.54 7.92
CA HIS A 248 3.35 6.47 7.91
C HIS A 248 3.01 7.74 7.13
N GLU A 249 3.94 8.68 7.07
CA GLU A 249 3.75 9.99 6.45
C GLU A 249 3.25 9.93 4.99
N ASN A 250 3.63 8.90 4.24
CA ASN A 250 3.23 8.70 2.84
C ASN A 250 1.89 7.98 2.68
N ASP A 251 1.37 7.36 3.73
CA ASP A 251 0.08 6.69 3.71
C ASP A 251 -1.03 7.74 3.90
N GLN A 252 -2.03 7.75 3.04
CA GLN A 252 -3.12 8.72 3.09
C GLN A 252 -4.47 8.03 2.91
N PRO A 253 -4.96 7.28 3.92
CA PRO A 253 -6.29 6.74 3.88
C PRO A 253 -7.34 7.84 3.88
N LEU A 254 -8.54 7.58 3.34
CA LEU A 254 -9.60 8.59 3.25
C LEU A 254 -10.07 9.10 4.62
N LEU A 255 -9.90 8.31 5.68
CA LEU A 255 -10.20 8.71 7.04
C LEU A 255 -9.41 9.97 7.47
N ASP A 256 -8.17 10.14 7.00
CA ASP A 256 -7.36 11.33 7.29
C ASP A 256 -7.98 12.63 6.79
N LEU A 257 -8.80 12.58 5.74
CA LEU A 257 -9.48 13.76 5.20
C LEU A 257 -10.55 14.29 6.15
N VAL A 258 -11.24 13.40 6.85
CA VAL A 258 -12.40 13.74 7.69
C VAL A 258 -12.04 13.83 9.18
N ALA A 259 -11.01 13.15 9.65
CA ALA A 259 -10.53 13.27 11.03
C ALA A 259 -10.18 14.73 11.38
N ASP A 260 -10.41 15.16 12.62
CA ASP A 260 -10.17 16.52 13.07
C ASP A 260 -8.69 16.87 13.07
N LEU A 261 -7.84 15.88 13.36
CA LEU A 261 -6.40 15.99 13.27
C LEU A 261 -5.81 14.74 12.63
N ARG A 262 -4.92 14.94 11.66
CA ARG A 262 -4.03 13.90 11.15
C ARG A 262 -2.71 13.94 11.89
N ALA A 263 -2.32 12.82 12.49
CA ALA A 263 -0.99 12.59 13.03
C ALA A 263 -0.20 11.67 12.07
N SER A 264 1.08 11.96 11.89
CA SER A 264 1.94 11.19 10.97
C SER A 264 2.27 9.78 11.49
N THR A 265 2.17 9.58 12.80
CA THR A 265 2.43 8.29 13.49
C THR A 265 1.64 8.22 14.80
N PRO A 266 1.46 7.02 15.38
CA PRO A 266 0.91 6.86 16.73
C PRO A 266 1.65 7.68 17.79
N THR A 267 2.98 7.78 17.70
CA THR A 267 3.81 8.64 18.58
C THR A 267 3.50 10.13 18.40
N ASP A 268 3.28 10.59 17.16
CA ASP A 268 2.89 11.98 16.88
C ASP A 268 1.50 12.31 17.42
N ALA A 269 0.55 11.37 17.33
CA ALA A 269 -0.78 11.52 17.92
C ALA A 269 -0.69 11.77 19.43
N ALA A 270 0.10 10.96 20.14
CA ALA A 270 0.33 11.14 21.57
C ALA A 270 0.85 12.55 21.93
N LYS A 271 1.76 13.09 21.10
CA LYS A 271 2.33 14.44 21.31
C LYS A 271 1.33 15.57 21.06
N ARG A 272 0.32 15.32 20.21
CA ARG A 272 -0.67 16.34 19.82
C ARG A 272 -1.88 16.38 20.73
N VAL A 273 -2.19 15.27 21.41
CA VAL A 273 -3.40 15.18 22.26
C VAL A 273 -3.13 15.52 23.73
N VAL A 274 -1.86 15.54 24.18
CA VAL A 274 -1.52 15.96 25.54
C VAL A 274 -0.39 16.99 25.53
N PRO A 275 -0.44 18.02 26.40
CA PRO A 275 0.67 18.94 26.57
C PRO A 275 1.89 18.24 27.18
N ASP A 276 3.02 18.91 27.19
CA ASP A 276 4.20 18.45 27.91
C ASP A 276 4.22 19.08 29.28
N VAL A 277 4.24 18.25 30.33
CA VAL A 277 4.21 18.72 31.73
C VAL A 277 5.43 19.60 32.04
N ALA A 278 6.60 19.30 31.45
CA ALA A 278 7.79 20.11 31.67
C ALA A 278 7.63 21.52 31.09
N ASP A 279 7.14 21.60 29.82
CA ASP A 279 6.87 22.88 29.16
C ASP A 279 5.82 23.70 29.92
N GLU A 280 4.81 23.07 30.52
CA GLU A 280 3.78 23.77 31.26
C GLU A 280 4.29 24.26 32.64
N LEU A 281 5.16 23.50 33.29
CA LEU A 281 5.79 23.92 34.56
C LEU A 281 6.76 25.10 34.36
N ASP A 282 7.45 25.17 33.20
CA ASP A 282 8.35 26.26 32.85
C ASP A 282 7.62 27.58 32.54
N ARG A 283 6.30 27.51 32.25
CA ARG A 283 5.46 28.68 31.99
C ARG A 283 4.86 29.33 33.24
N VAL A 284 4.89 28.65 34.36
CA VAL A 284 4.33 29.10 35.68
C VAL A 284 5.40 29.74 36.55
#